data_feec01be8d03494ef5ba26e96b3d5e31
#
_entry.id   feec01be8d03494ef5ba26e96b3d5e31
#
_cell.length_a   1.000
_cell.length_b   1.000
_cell.length_c   1.000
_cell.angle_alpha   90.00
_cell.angle_beta   90.00
_cell.angle_gamma   90.00
#
_symmetry.space_group_name_H-M   'P 1'
#
loop_
_entity.id
_entity.type
_entity.pdbx_description
1 polymer ?
#
loop_
_entity_poly.entity_id
_entity_poly.type
_entity_poly.pdbx_seq_one_letter_code
_entity_poly.pdbx_strand_id
1 'polypeptide(L)'
;KANSVKIKSFEQLKEIVTNSSKDFISLEVLRDNSTYYMEIPLSKNLNQNSNIPILGIVPGKKRSILQSFVTGVNQTFDLSIRTLSFIGKMITGDLGTQNLSGPIGIVKAAGDSAKLGFLPFLYLMAILSISLGVINLLPIPVLDGGQLMMLLVEAIKGSPLPEKIENVIYSGGMAVVIMLMFFAIFNDITRFF
;
A
#
# COMPACT_ATOMS: atom_id res chain seq x y z
N LYS A 1 -24.88 19.19 8.33
CA LYS A 1 -24.37 20.56 8.44
C LYS A 1 -22.96 20.52 9.00
N ALA A 2 -22.13 21.54 8.73
CA ALA A 2 -20.84 21.76 9.40
C ALA A 2 -20.84 23.19 9.94
N ASN A 3 -20.48 23.35 11.22
CA ASN A 3 -20.53 24.64 11.93
C ASN A 3 -21.84 25.39 11.66
N SER A 4 -23.00 24.69 11.73
CA SER A 4 -24.36 25.18 11.45
C SER A 4 -24.65 25.52 9.97
N VAL A 5 -23.70 25.44 9.06
CA VAL A 5 -23.87 25.67 7.62
C VAL A 5 -24.34 24.38 6.94
N LYS A 6 -25.41 24.44 6.14
CA LYS A 6 -25.90 23.29 5.38
C LYS A 6 -24.97 23.01 4.20
N ILE A 7 -24.40 21.80 4.19
CA ILE A 7 -23.44 21.34 3.15
C ILE A 7 -24.22 20.72 2.01
N LYS A 8 -23.89 21.10 0.76
CA LYS A 8 -24.47 20.55 -0.46
C LYS A 8 -23.49 19.69 -1.23
N SER A 9 -22.17 19.88 -1.05
CA SER A 9 -21.12 19.12 -1.72
C SER A 9 -19.93 18.85 -0.79
N PHE A 10 -19.10 17.88 -1.18
CA PHE A 10 -17.88 17.58 -0.43
C PHE A 10 -16.83 18.71 -0.54
N GLU A 11 -16.78 19.37 -1.67
CA GLU A 11 -15.92 20.54 -1.92
C GLU A 11 -16.23 21.65 -0.93
N GLN A 12 -17.51 21.93 -0.69
CA GLN A 12 -17.96 22.92 0.30
C GLN A 12 -17.56 22.53 1.73
N LEU A 13 -17.63 21.21 2.07
CA LEU A 13 -17.13 20.73 3.36
C LEU A 13 -15.62 20.95 3.48
N LYS A 14 -14.86 20.62 2.44
CA LYS A 14 -13.42 20.82 2.38
C LYS A 14 -13.03 22.29 2.57
N GLU A 15 -13.74 23.19 1.94
CA GLU A 15 -13.52 24.63 2.06
C GLU A 15 -13.78 25.14 3.49
N ILE A 16 -14.87 24.69 4.12
CA ILE A 16 -15.18 25.04 5.53
C ILE A 16 -14.09 24.51 6.47
N VAL A 17 -13.58 23.31 6.24
CA VAL A 17 -12.51 22.72 7.04
C VAL A 17 -11.21 23.50 6.84
N THR A 18 -10.82 23.77 5.59
CA THR A 18 -9.58 24.47 5.25
C THR A 18 -9.55 25.90 5.82
N ASN A 19 -10.69 26.59 5.83
CA ASN A 19 -10.81 27.96 6.33
C ASN A 19 -11.12 28.02 7.84
N SER A 20 -11.17 26.87 8.52
CA SER A 20 -11.42 26.83 9.95
C SER A 20 -10.20 27.29 10.74
N SER A 21 -10.40 28.30 11.57
CA SER A 21 -9.40 28.74 12.56
C SER A 21 -9.49 27.98 13.89
N LYS A 22 -10.48 27.10 14.05
CA LYS A 22 -10.69 26.29 15.25
C LYS A 22 -10.01 24.93 15.11
N ASP A 23 -9.59 24.35 16.23
CA ASP A 23 -9.02 23.00 16.27
C ASP A 23 -10.08 21.88 16.22
N PHE A 24 -11.34 22.22 16.11
CA PHE A 24 -12.46 21.27 15.99
C PHE A 24 -13.53 21.79 15.02
N ILE A 25 -14.32 20.88 14.46
CA ILE A 25 -15.48 21.16 13.63
C ILE A 25 -16.71 20.44 14.19
N SER A 26 -17.83 21.17 14.31
CA SER A 26 -19.12 20.58 14.67
C SER A 26 -19.83 20.06 13.43
N LEU A 27 -20.14 18.76 13.42
CA LEU A 27 -20.88 18.11 12.35
C LEU A 27 -22.27 17.66 12.82
N GLU A 28 -23.29 18.02 12.05
CA GLU A 28 -24.64 17.48 12.17
C GLU A 28 -24.85 16.50 11.00
N VAL A 29 -24.92 15.20 11.33
CA VAL A 29 -25.00 14.11 10.36
C VAL A 29 -26.34 13.42 10.47
N LEU A 30 -27.06 13.31 9.35
CA LEU A 30 -28.29 12.52 9.27
C LEU A 30 -27.91 11.08 8.90
N ARG A 31 -28.27 10.13 9.76
CA ARG A 31 -28.07 8.69 9.54
C ARG A 31 -29.30 7.92 9.99
N ASP A 32 -29.83 7.06 9.15
CA ASP A 32 -31.01 6.21 9.45
C ASP A 32 -32.19 7.02 10.05
N ASN A 33 -32.50 8.17 9.46
CA ASN A 33 -33.53 9.13 9.89
C ASN A 33 -33.29 9.77 11.28
N SER A 34 -32.11 9.57 11.87
CA SER A 34 -31.70 10.17 13.14
C SER A 34 -30.58 11.19 12.92
N THR A 35 -30.63 12.29 13.65
CA THR A 35 -29.62 13.34 13.56
C THR A 35 -28.60 13.16 14.69
N TYR A 36 -27.34 13.05 14.32
CA TYR A 36 -26.21 12.94 15.25
C TYR A 36 -25.39 14.23 15.23
N TYR A 37 -25.04 14.70 16.40
CA TYR A 37 -24.17 15.84 16.61
C TYR A 37 -22.80 15.35 17.06
N MET A 38 -21.74 15.73 16.36
CA MET A 38 -20.38 15.32 16.68
C MET A 38 -19.44 16.51 16.58
N GLU A 39 -18.54 16.64 17.56
CA GLU A 39 -17.38 17.51 17.48
C GLU A 39 -16.16 16.68 17.13
N ILE A 40 -15.54 16.99 16.00
CA ILE A 40 -14.40 16.24 15.48
C ILE A 40 -13.18 17.14 15.53
N PRO A 41 -12.08 16.69 16.18
CA PRO A 41 -10.84 17.43 16.18
C PRO A 41 -10.23 17.46 14.76
N LEU A 42 -9.72 18.61 14.36
CA LEU A 42 -9.03 18.80 13.10
C LEU A 42 -7.55 18.50 13.30
N SER A 43 -7.03 17.53 12.54
CA SER A 43 -5.60 17.23 12.53
C SER A 43 -4.86 18.23 11.63
N LYS A 44 -3.67 18.66 12.04
CA LYS A 44 -2.76 19.45 11.18
C LYS A 44 -1.91 18.49 10.36
N ASN A 45 -1.72 18.79 9.07
CA ASN A 45 -0.88 17.96 8.22
C ASN A 45 0.60 18.20 8.54
N LEU A 46 1.21 17.28 9.29
CA LEU A 46 2.62 17.37 9.70
C LEU A 46 3.61 17.14 8.55
N ASN A 47 3.15 16.60 7.41
CA ASN A 47 4.03 16.21 6.29
C ASN A 47 4.14 17.26 5.16
N GLN A 48 3.39 18.32 5.23
CA GLN A 48 3.53 19.47 4.32
C GLN A 48 3.67 20.71 5.18
N ASN A 49 4.58 21.61 4.83
CA ASN A 49 4.80 22.90 5.50
C ASN A 49 3.56 23.83 5.49
N SER A 50 2.37 23.27 5.40
CA SER A 50 1.09 23.96 5.40
C SER A 50 0.28 23.53 6.63
N ASN A 51 -0.01 24.50 7.51
CA ASN A 51 -0.90 24.35 8.67
C ASN A 51 -2.37 24.18 8.24
N ILE A 52 -2.65 23.42 7.17
CA ILE A 52 -4.01 23.22 6.67
C ILE A 52 -4.70 22.16 7.53
N PRO A 53 -5.84 22.46 8.17
CA PRO A 53 -6.58 21.50 8.96
C PRO A 53 -7.19 20.41 8.07
N ILE A 54 -7.16 19.14 8.53
CA ILE A 54 -7.66 17.96 7.83
C ILE A 54 -8.70 17.26 8.68
N LEU A 55 -9.80 16.87 8.06
CA LEU A 55 -10.88 16.14 8.73
C LEU A 55 -10.78 14.61 8.58
N GLY A 56 -9.93 14.11 7.69
CA GLY A 56 -9.76 12.67 7.46
C GLY A 56 -10.98 11.95 6.86
N ILE A 57 -11.93 12.68 6.27
CA ILE A 57 -13.13 12.11 5.63
C ILE A 57 -12.90 11.99 4.14
N VAL A 58 -13.21 10.82 3.59
CA VAL A 58 -13.19 10.56 2.14
C VAL A 58 -14.62 10.41 1.64
N PRO A 59 -15.02 11.12 0.57
CA PRO A 59 -16.36 11.00 0.03
C PRO A 59 -16.59 9.59 -0.52
N GLY A 60 -17.61 8.91 -0.01
CA GLY A 60 -18.09 7.65 -0.58
C GLY A 60 -18.78 7.90 -1.92
N LYS A 61 -18.23 7.41 -3.01
CA LYS A 61 -18.92 7.39 -4.31
C LYS A 61 -19.70 6.07 -4.43
N LYS A 62 -21.01 6.12 -4.62
CA LYS A 62 -21.77 4.96 -5.07
C LYS A 62 -21.28 4.61 -6.48
N ARG A 63 -20.69 3.44 -6.65
CA ARG A 63 -20.22 2.92 -7.92
C ARG A 63 -21.09 1.74 -8.33
N SER A 64 -21.34 1.56 -9.62
CA SER A 64 -21.91 0.32 -10.13
C SER A 64 -20.90 -0.81 -10.02
N ILE A 65 -21.36 -2.06 -10.05
CA ILE A 65 -20.49 -3.24 -9.99
C ILE A 65 -19.42 -3.19 -11.09
N LEU A 66 -19.83 -2.84 -12.32
CA LEU A 66 -18.91 -2.71 -13.45
C LEU A 66 -17.84 -1.62 -13.23
N GLN A 67 -18.25 -0.46 -12.71
CA GLN A 67 -17.33 0.63 -12.38
C GLN A 67 -16.36 0.21 -11.26
N SER A 68 -16.82 -0.56 -10.29
CA SER A 68 -15.99 -1.09 -9.21
C SER A 68 -14.95 -2.07 -9.74
N PHE A 69 -15.34 -2.95 -10.67
CA PHE A 69 -14.43 -3.89 -11.32
C PHE A 69 -13.34 -3.15 -12.11
N VAL A 70 -13.71 -2.21 -12.99
CA VAL A 70 -12.75 -1.40 -13.76
C VAL A 70 -11.82 -0.63 -12.84
N THR A 71 -12.36 -0.06 -11.75
CA THR A 71 -11.53 0.65 -10.76
C THR A 71 -10.55 -0.32 -10.08
N GLY A 72 -10.99 -1.53 -9.72
CA GLY A 72 -10.13 -2.55 -9.12
C GLY A 72 -8.97 -2.94 -10.04
N VAL A 73 -9.25 -3.17 -11.32
CA VAL A 73 -8.22 -3.46 -12.34
C VAL A 73 -7.21 -2.31 -12.42
N ASN A 74 -7.69 -1.07 -12.56
CA ASN A 74 -6.80 0.10 -12.64
C ASN A 74 -5.96 0.27 -11.37
N GLN A 75 -6.55 0.07 -10.18
CA GLN A 75 -5.83 0.11 -8.91
C GLN A 75 -4.77 -0.99 -8.81
N THR A 76 -5.05 -2.18 -9.34
CA THR A 76 -4.07 -3.27 -9.39
C THR A 76 -2.86 -2.89 -10.24
N PHE A 77 -3.08 -2.31 -11.42
CA PHE A 77 -1.99 -1.80 -12.27
C PHE A 77 -1.20 -0.69 -11.58
N ASP A 78 -1.88 0.30 -11.00
CA ASP A 78 -1.23 1.39 -10.29
C ASP A 78 -0.37 0.89 -9.10
N LEU A 79 -0.89 -0.04 -8.32
CA LEU A 79 -0.17 -0.66 -7.20
C LEU A 79 1.03 -1.46 -7.71
N SER A 80 0.89 -2.21 -8.81
CA SER A 80 1.99 -2.96 -9.43
C SER A 80 3.13 -2.03 -9.86
N ILE A 81 2.80 -0.94 -10.55
CA ILE A 81 3.79 0.07 -10.99
C ILE A 81 4.45 0.74 -9.79
N ARG A 82 3.69 1.08 -8.75
CA ARG A 82 4.24 1.67 -7.52
C ARG A 82 5.17 0.69 -6.81
N THR A 83 4.83 -0.59 -6.74
CA THR A 83 5.68 -1.63 -6.15
C THR A 83 7.01 -1.75 -6.91
N LEU A 84 6.97 -1.80 -8.24
CA LEU A 84 8.19 -1.82 -9.08
C LEU A 84 9.02 -0.54 -8.89
N SER A 85 8.37 0.63 -8.88
CA SER A 85 9.05 1.91 -8.65
C SER A 85 9.71 1.97 -7.27
N PHE A 86 9.03 1.44 -6.24
CA PHE A 86 9.56 1.36 -4.89
C PHE A 86 10.83 0.49 -4.83
N ILE A 87 10.78 -0.70 -5.46
CA ILE A 87 11.93 -1.61 -5.57
C ILE A 87 13.07 -0.93 -6.35
N GLY A 88 12.77 -0.26 -7.47
CA GLY A 88 13.75 0.50 -8.24
C GLY A 88 14.45 1.56 -7.41
N LYS A 89 13.70 2.37 -6.64
CA LYS A 89 14.26 3.41 -5.76
C LYS A 89 15.08 2.85 -4.60
N MET A 90 14.77 1.64 -4.15
CA MET A 90 15.60 0.95 -3.15
C MET A 90 16.94 0.52 -3.73
N ILE A 91 16.95 0.02 -4.98
CA ILE A 91 18.16 -0.39 -5.68
C ILE A 91 19.04 0.83 -6.00
N THR A 92 18.45 1.97 -6.39
CA THR A 92 19.18 3.22 -6.64
C THR A 92 19.65 3.95 -5.39
N GLY A 93 19.15 3.55 -4.21
CA GLY A 93 19.49 4.18 -2.93
C GLY A 93 18.68 5.44 -2.61
N ASP A 94 17.69 5.80 -3.44
CA ASP A 94 16.81 6.97 -3.22
C ASP A 94 15.84 6.75 -2.05
N LEU A 95 15.57 5.49 -1.71
CA LEU A 95 14.77 5.10 -0.55
C LEU A 95 15.61 4.26 0.40
N GLY A 96 15.67 4.71 1.66
CA GLY A 96 16.34 3.95 2.71
C GLY A 96 15.61 2.62 2.99
N THR A 97 16.40 1.61 3.33
CA THR A 97 15.93 0.26 3.68
C THR A 97 15.05 0.22 4.94
N GLN A 98 14.99 1.31 5.70
CA GLN A 98 14.12 1.49 6.88
C GLN A 98 12.62 1.36 6.56
N ASN A 99 12.24 1.49 5.29
CA ASN A 99 10.86 1.34 4.82
C ASN A 99 10.47 -0.11 4.50
N LEU A 100 11.42 -1.06 4.54
CA LEU A 100 11.13 -2.48 4.40
C LEU A 100 10.46 -3.00 5.67
N SER A 101 9.25 -3.47 5.53
CA SER A 101 8.58 -4.25 6.57
C SER A 101 8.87 -5.72 6.36
N GLY A 102 9.43 -6.35 7.38
CA GLY A 102 9.60 -7.80 7.41
C GLY A 102 8.34 -8.53 7.90
N PRO A 103 8.45 -9.81 8.19
CA PRO A 103 7.32 -10.65 8.62
C PRO A 103 6.59 -10.11 9.85
N ILE A 104 7.32 -9.56 10.83
CA ILE A 104 6.75 -9.00 12.06
C ILE A 104 5.90 -7.76 11.75
N GLY A 105 6.41 -6.87 10.88
CA GLY A 105 5.68 -5.69 10.44
C GLY A 105 4.39 -6.03 9.68
N ILE A 106 4.41 -7.07 8.84
CA ILE A 106 3.24 -7.56 8.12
C ILE A 106 2.18 -8.09 9.09
N VAL A 107 2.58 -8.92 10.08
CA VAL A 107 1.66 -9.47 11.09
C VAL A 107 1.04 -8.35 11.92
N LYS A 108 1.81 -7.35 12.31
CA LYS A 108 1.32 -6.19 13.04
C LYS A 108 0.31 -5.39 12.20
N ALA A 109 0.65 -5.09 10.95
CA ALA A 109 -0.27 -4.40 10.03
C ALA A 109 -1.57 -5.18 9.82
N ALA A 110 -1.50 -6.51 9.73
CA ALA A 110 -2.68 -7.37 9.63
C ALA A 110 -3.55 -7.29 10.88
N GLY A 111 -2.95 -7.36 12.07
CA GLY A 111 -3.65 -7.22 13.33
C GLY A 111 -4.32 -5.85 13.49
N ASP A 112 -3.62 -4.78 13.16
CA ASP A 112 -4.16 -3.42 13.23
C ASP A 112 -5.28 -3.19 12.20
N SER A 113 -5.13 -3.72 10.99
CA SER A 113 -6.18 -3.66 9.97
C SER A 113 -7.43 -4.47 10.37
N ALA A 114 -7.25 -5.62 11.02
CA ALA A 114 -8.37 -6.43 11.52
C ALA A 114 -9.16 -5.72 12.61
N LYS A 115 -8.48 -4.96 13.51
CA LYS A 115 -9.14 -4.13 14.53
C LYS A 115 -9.98 -3.00 13.91
N LEU A 116 -9.56 -2.47 12.75
CA LEU A 116 -10.30 -1.44 12.02
C LEU A 116 -11.54 -2.00 11.30
N GLY A 117 -11.62 -3.33 11.12
CA GLY A 117 -12.75 -4.04 10.54
C GLY A 117 -12.40 -4.89 9.33
N PHE A 118 -13.41 -5.62 8.85
CA PHE A 118 -13.24 -6.59 7.76
C PHE A 118 -12.77 -5.97 6.44
N LEU A 119 -13.30 -4.82 6.04
CA LEU A 119 -12.95 -4.17 4.78
C LEU A 119 -11.49 -3.67 4.74
N PRO A 120 -10.96 -2.97 5.78
CA PRO A 120 -9.54 -2.63 5.85
C PRO A 120 -8.63 -3.85 5.82
N PHE A 121 -9.00 -4.93 6.50
CA PHE A 121 -8.25 -6.18 6.47
C PHE A 121 -8.21 -6.81 5.07
N LEU A 122 -9.37 -6.89 4.39
CA LEU A 122 -9.44 -7.36 3.00
C LEU A 122 -8.61 -6.49 2.04
N TYR A 123 -8.61 -5.19 2.22
CA TYR A 123 -7.81 -4.26 1.41
C TYR A 123 -6.31 -4.50 1.62
N LEU A 124 -5.87 -4.69 2.86
CA LEU A 124 -4.48 -5.06 3.15
C LEU A 124 -4.09 -6.38 2.48
N MET A 125 -4.96 -7.40 2.57
CA MET A 125 -4.72 -8.70 1.91
C MET A 125 -4.58 -8.55 0.40
N ALA A 126 -5.41 -7.70 -0.23
CA ALA A 126 -5.31 -7.42 -1.66
C ALA A 126 -3.97 -6.74 -2.01
N ILE A 127 -3.53 -5.73 -1.24
CA ILE A 127 -2.22 -5.08 -1.44
C ILE A 127 -1.08 -6.08 -1.31
N LEU A 128 -1.07 -6.90 -0.26
CA LEU A 128 -0.04 -7.92 -0.05
C LEU A 128 0.00 -8.93 -1.20
N SER A 129 -1.17 -9.39 -1.66
CA SER A 129 -1.29 -10.31 -2.79
C SER A 129 -0.72 -9.72 -4.09
N ILE A 130 -1.08 -8.47 -4.41
CA ILE A 130 -0.55 -7.78 -5.60
C ILE A 130 0.96 -7.59 -5.48
N SER A 131 1.45 -7.13 -4.32
CA SER A 131 2.88 -6.92 -4.09
C SER A 131 3.67 -8.21 -4.21
N LEU A 132 3.16 -9.31 -3.63
CA LEU A 132 3.78 -10.64 -3.74
C LEU A 132 3.82 -11.14 -5.19
N GLY A 133 2.73 -10.96 -5.95
CA GLY A 133 2.69 -11.29 -7.38
C GLY A 133 3.71 -10.50 -8.19
N VAL A 134 3.83 -9.19 -7.93
CA VAL A 134 4.81 -8.33 -8.61
C VAL A 134 6.24 -8.75 -8.27
N ILE A 135 6.53 -9.03 -6.99
CA ILE A 135 7.86 -9.48 -6.57
C ILE A 135 8.21 -10.82 -7.22
N ASN A 136 7.25 -11.75 -7.29
CA ASN A 136 7.47 -13.05 -7.93
C ASN A 136 7.76 -12.95 -9.44
N LEU A 137 7.31 -11.90 -10.11
CA LEU A 137 7.62 -11.64 -11.51
C LEU A 137 9.00 -11.00 -11.75
N LEU A 138 9.72 -10.61 -10.67
CA LEU A 138 11.08 -10.09 -10.84
C LEU A 138 12.03 -11.16 -11.39
N PRO A 139 13.05 -10.75 -12.17
CA PRO A 139 14.04 -11.67 -12.75
C PRO A 139 15.06 -12.15 -11.70
N ILE A 140 14.57 -12.67 -10.59
CA ILE A 140 15.38 -13.25 -9.51
C ILE A 140 15.29 -14.76 -9.62
N PRO A 141 16.39 -15.50 -9.72
CA PRO A 141 16.43 -16.92 -10.09
C PRO A 141 15.56 -17.87 -9.28
N VAL A 142 15.27 -17.52 -8.03
CA VAL A 142 14.45 -18.35 -7.11
C VAL A 142 12.96 -18.05 -7.25
N LEU A 143 12.59 -16.96 -7.92
CA LEU A 143 11.22 -16.54 -8.15
C LEU A 143 10.73 -16.97 -9.52
N ASP A 144 9.40 -16.97 -9.72
CA ASP A 144 8.78 -17.40 -10.97
C ASP A 144 9.29 -16.60 -12.19
N GLY A 145 9.52 -15.29 -12.03
CA GLY A 145 10.08 -14.44 -13.08
C GLY A 145 11.50 -14.83 -13.48
N GLY A 146 12.32 -15.27 -12.52
CA GLY A 146 13.66 -15.80 -12.80
C GLY A 146 13.61 -17.14 -13.56
N GLN A 147 12.69 -18.03 -13.17
CA GLN A 147 12.47 -19.28 -13.91
C GLN A 147 11.98 -19.02 -15.34
N LEU A 148 11.04 -18.08 -15.51
CA LEU A 148 10.58 -17.67 -16.83
C LEU A 148 11.71 -17.12 -17.68
N MET A 149 12.61 -16.32 -17.11
CA MET A 149 13.79 -15.82 -17.82
C MET A 149 14.74 -16.94 -18.23
N MET A 150 14.96 -17.94 -17.38
CA MET A 150 15.81 -19.11 -17.76
C MET A 150 15.17 -19.90 -18.89
N LEU A 151 13.86 -20.17 -18.83
CA LEU A 151 13.13 -20.84 -19.91
C LEU A 151 13.18 -20.05 -21.23
N LEU A 152 13.11 -18.72 -21.18
CA LEU A 152 13.28 -17.88 -22.36
C LEU A 152 14.69 -18.00 -22.98
N VAL A 153 15.71 -18.03 -22.13
CA VAL A 153 17.11 -18.24 -22.59
C VAL A 153 17.27 -19.61 -23.26
N GLU A 154 16.70 -20.68 -22.68
CA GLU A 154 16.72 -22.02 -23.23
C GLU A 154 15.96 -22.08 -24.56
N ALA A 155 14.81 -21.44 -24.65
CA ALA A 155 14.01 -21.36 -25.87
C ALA A 155 14.78 -20.65 -27.01
N ILE A 156 15.49 -19.57 -26.73
CA ILE A 156 16.31 -18.84 -27.70
C ILE A 156 17.54 -19.64 -28.10
N LYS A 157 18.17 -20.32 -27.13
CA LYS A 157 19.37 -21.14 -27.35
C LYS A 157 19.06 -22.44 -28.10
N GLY A 158 17.82 -22.94 -27.97
CA GLY A 158 17.39 -24.22 -28.56
C GLY A 158 17.88 -25.46 -27.80
N SER A 159 18.43 -25.30 -26.60
CA SER A 159 18.90 -26.40 -25.76
C SER A 159 18.86 -26.01 -24.28
N PRO A 160 18.62 -26.96 -23.36
CA PRO A 160 18.59 -26.70 -21.94
C PRO A 160 19.90 -26.12 -21.40
N LEU A 161 19.83 -25.37 -20.32
CA LEU A 161 21.02 -24.89 -19.64
C LEU A 161 21.75 -26.05 -18.97
N PRO A 162 23.09 -26.02 -18.91
CA PRO A 162 23.86 -27.01 -18.16
C PRO A 162 23.48 -26.95 -16.67
N GLU A 163 23.27 -28.10 -16.03
CA GLU A 163 22.90 -28.21 -14.59
C GLU A 163 23.83 -27.41 -13.67
N LYS A 164 25.11 -27.33 -13.99
CA LYS A 164 26.09 -26.55 -13.21
C LYS A 164 25.76 -25.05 -13.21
N ILE A 165 25.35 -24.52 -14.34
CA ILE A 165 25.00 -23.10 -14.49
C ILE A 165 23.68 -22.83 -13.76
N GLU A 166 22.69 -23.69 -13.95
CA GLU A 166 21.41 -23.61 -13.28
C GLU A 166 21.59 -23.61 -11.74
N ASN A 167 22.36 -24.55 -11.21
CA ASN A 167 22.64 -24.64 -9.77
C ASN A 167 23.36 -23.41 -9.21
N VAL A 168 24.30 -22.82 -9.93
CA VAL A 168 24.98 -21.58 -9.53
C VAL A 168 24.00 -20.42 -9.50
N ILE A 169 23.14 -20.29 -10.50
CA ILE A 169 22.12 -19.24 -10.61
C ILE A 169 21.11 -19.36 -9.44
N TYR A 170 20.61 -20.56 -9.17
CA TYR A 170 19.69 -20.83 -8.06
C TYR A 170 20.33 -20.56 -6.69
N SER A 171 21.56 -21.05 -6.49
CA SER A 171 22.27 -20.84 -5.21
C SER A 171 22.55 -19.36 -4.97
N GLY A 172 22.93 -18.62 -6.01
CA GLY A 172 23.12 -17.18 -5.92
C GLY A 172 21.83 -16.42 -5.62
N GLY A 173 20.74 -16.77 -6.31
CA GLY A 173 19.42 -16.19 -6.02
C GLY A 173 18.92 -16.49 -4.61
N MET A 174 19.11 -17.73 -4.15
CA MET A 174 18.74 -18.13 -2.79
C MET A 174 19.54 -17.34 -1.73
N ALA A 175 20.84 -17.16 -1.93
CA ALA A 175 21.67 -16.36 -1.03
C ALA A 175 21.17 -14.92 -0.93
N VAL A 176 20.78 -14.30 -2.04
CA VAL A 176 20.20 -12.94 -2.06
C VAL A 176 18.89 -12.89 -1.28
N VAL A 177 17.98 -13.85 -1.51
CA VAL A 177 16.67 -13.89 -0.81
C VAL A 177 16.87 -14.08 0.70
N ILE A 178 17.75 -14.97 1.09
CA ILE A 178 18.07 -15.21 2.52
C ILE A 178 18.66 -13.94 3.14
N MET A 179 19.59 -13.27 2.48
CA MET A 179 20.18 -12.02 2.96
C MET A 179 19.12 -10.92 3.14
N LEU A 180 18.22 -10.76 2.16
CA LEU A 180 17.11 -9.80 2.26
C LEU A 180 16.15 -10.14 3.40
N MET A 181 15.86 -11.43 3.62
CA MET A 181 15.03 -11.89 4.73
C MET A 181 15.66 -11.57 6.09
N PHE A 182 16.95 -11.87 6.28
CA PHE A 182 17.67 -11.50 7.50
C PHE A 182 17.66 -9.98 7.72
N PHE A 183 17.88 -9.23 6.66
CA PHE A 183 17.87 -7.77 6.73
C PHE A 183 16.48 -7.24 7.11
N ALA A 184 15.40 -7.77 6.52
CA ALA A 184 14.04 -7.39 6.85
C ALA A 184 13.66 -7.70 8.30
N ILE A 185 14.06 -8.89 8.80
CA ILE A 185 13.85 -9.27 10.21
C ILE A 185 14.64 -8.35 11.14
N PHE A 186 15.91 -8.06 10.82
CA PHE A 186 16.72 -7.13 11.61
C PHE A 186 16.09 -5.74 11.68
N ASN A 187 15.61 -5.24 10.55
CA ASN A 187 14.91 -3.96 10.49
C ASN A 187 13.60 -3.95 11.32
N ASP A 188 12.83 -5.03 11.29
CA ASP A 188 11.63 -5.17 12.13
C ASP A 188 11.97 -5.16 13.62
N ILE A 189 13.01 -5.88 14.03
CA ILE A 189 13.45 -5.92 15.43
C ILE A 189 13.85 -4.52 15.89
N THR A 190 14.68 -3.81 15.13
CA THR A 190 15.13 -2.46 15.49
C THR A 190 14.01 -1.42 15.48
N ARG A 191 12.91 -1.67 14.77
CA ARG A 191 11.76 -0.78 14.68
C ARG A 191 10.73 -0.99 15.79
N PHE A 192 10.59 -2.22 16.28
CA PHE A 192 9.50 -2.59 17.20
C PHE A 192 9.99 -2.91 18.61
N PHE A 193 11.28 -3.05 18.80
CA PHE A 193 11.94 -3.31 20.09
C PHE A 193 13.07 -2.31 20.35
#